data_3ab6efd8df642fd4e149a6afb8d5bf24
#
_entry.id   3ab6efd8df642fd4e149a6afb8d5bf24
#
_cell.length_a   1.000
_cell.length_b   1.000
_cell.length_c   1.000
_cell.angle_alpha   90.00
_cell.angle_beta   90.00
_cell.angle_gamma   90.00
#
_symmetry.space_group_name_H-M   'P 1'
#
loop_
_entity.id
_entity.type
_entity.pdbx_description
1 polymer ?
#
loop_
_entity_poly.entity_id
_entity_poly.type
_entity_poly.pdbx_seq_one_letter_code
_entity_poly.pdbx_strand_id
1 'polypeptide(L)'
;FSKIPQIYYTKVEVAEYQKARLYFGQKLERILDAGTYYFWKTPIKVDVGFVDTRLTQMDITGQEILTADKVSLRINFVCNYRVTDYVKILTEIDDFAEQMHVAAQLALREYVGKYKLDEILENKDQMSEFVFAKLKAKEKELFVEITDAGVKDIILPGEIRDIMNTVLVAEKRAQANVITRREEVASTRSLLNTAKLMDENKTLYKLKELEYVERIC
;
A
#
# COMPACT_ATOMS: atom_id res chain seq x y z
N PHE A 1 -17.04 -1.07 -47.09
CA PHE A 1 -17.10 0.27 -46.46
C PHE A 1 -16.01 1.24 -46.98
N SER A 2 -14.87 0.77 -47.52
CA SER A 2 -13.78 1.68 -47.98
C SER A 2 -14.20 2.66 -49.11
N LYS A 3 -15.32 2.43 -49.79
CA LYS A 3 -15.85 3.29 -50.84
C LYS A 3 -17.03 4.20 -50.44
N ILE A 4 -17.51 4.06 -49.16
CA ILE A 4 -18.66 4.82 -48.67
C ILE A 4 -18.14 6.00 -47.85
N PRO A 5 -18.57 7.24 -48.12
CA PRO A 5 -18.17 8.41 -47.34
C PRO A 5 -18.57 8.26 -45.86
N GLN A 6 -17.68 8.64 -44.93
CA GLN A 6 -17.91 8.56 -43.47
C GLN A 6 -19.11 9.39 -42.99
N ILE A 7 -19.67 10.24 -43.85
CA ILE A 7 -20.86 11.01 -43.51
C ILE A 7 -22.09 10.13 -43.26
N TYR A 8 -22.13 8.91 -43.81
CA TYR A 8 -23.27 8.00 -43.75
C TYR A 8 -23.16 6.94 -42.64
N TYR A 9 -21.98 6.77 -42.03
CA TYR A 9 -21.80 5.79 -40.98
C TYR A 9 -20.92 6.31 -39.85
N THR A 10 -21.07 5.70 -38.66
CA THR A 10 -20.20 5.89 -37.52
C THR A 10 -19.32 4.65 -37.36
N LYS A 11 -18.00 4.81 -37.37
CA LYS A 11 -17.03 3.76 -37.08
C LYS A 11 -16.75 3.74 -35.57
N VAL A 12 -16.85 2.58 -34.97
CA VAL A 12 -16.54 2.34 -33.56
C VAL A 12 -15.45 1.28 -33.50
N GLU A 13 -14.33 1.62 -32.91
CA GLU A 13 -13.20 0.72 -32.67
C GLU A 13 -13.15 0.40 -31.19
N VAL A 14 -13.23 -0.89 -30.86
CA VAL A 14 -13.16 -1.41 -29.50
C VAL A 14 -11.83 -2.15 -29.37
N ALA A 15 -10.95 -1.69 -28.47
CA ALA A 15 -9.67 -2.32 -28.22
C ALA A 15 -9.86 -3.64 -27.44
N GLU A 16 -8.85 -4.54 -27.47
CA GLU A 16 -8.89 -5.85 -26.80
C GLU A 16 -9.12 -5.74 -25.28
N TYR A 17 -8.64 -4.65 -24.69
CA TYR A 17 -8.77 -4.37 -23.27
C TYR A 17 -10.03 -3.58 -22.89
N GLN A 18 -10.96 -3.36 -23.86
CA GLN A 18 -12.17 -2.61 -23.66
C GLN A 18 -13.38 -3.43 -24.06
N LYS A 19 -14.49 -3.17 -23.39
CA LYS A 19 -15.83 -3.51 -23.88
C LYS A 19 -16.61 -2.26 -24.12
N ALA A 20 -17.37 -2.22 -25.20
CA ALA A 20 -18.19 -1.08 -25.54
C ALA A 20 -19.68 -1.42 -25.36
N ARG A 21 -20.43 -0.49 -24.79
CA ARG A 21 -21.88 -0.58 -24.64
C ARG A 21 -22.51 0.26 -25.72
N LEU A 22 -23.35 -0.38 -26.51
CA LEU A 22 -24.05 0.25 -27.63
C LEU A 22 -25.42 0.67 -27.18
N TYR A 23 -25.73 1.95 -27.35
CA TYR A 23 -27.05 2.54 -27.07
C TYR A 23 -27.70 3.05 -28.33
N PHE A 24 -28.97 2.70 -28.53
CA PHE A 24 -29.85 3.29 -29.55
C PHE A 24 -30.93 4.10 -28.84
N GLY A 25 -30.90 5.41 -29.06
CA GLY A 25 -31.89 6.31 -28.46
C GLY A 25 -31.93 6.19 -26.93
N GLN A 26 -30.79 6.12 -26.25
CA GLN A 26 -30.63 5.96 -24.78
C GLN A 26 -30.97 4.56 -24.24
N LYS A 27 -31.39 3.61 -25.08
CA LYS A 27 -31.62 2.23 -24.64
C LYS A 27 -30.39 1.38 -24.95
N LEU A 28 -29.92 0.62 -23.93
CA LEU A 28 -28.87 -0.34 -24.13
C LEU A 28 -29.33 -1.47 -25.04
N GLU A 29 -28.64 -1.66 -26.17
CA GLU A 29 -28.94 -2.71 -27.15
C GLU A 29 -28.08 -3.95 -26.90
N ARG A 30 -26.76 -3.77 -26.84
CA ARG A 30 -25.81 -4.85 -26.62
C ARG A 30 -24.43 -4.37 -26.18
N ILE A 31 -23.62 -5.32 -25.68
CA ILE A 31 -22.19 -5.15 -25.42
C ILE A 31 -21.43 -5.59 -26.68
N LEU A 32 -20.45 -4.77 -27.08
CA LEU A 32 -19.54 -5.07 -28.18
C LEU A 32 -18.21 -5.52 -27.61
N ASP A 33 -17.72 -6.64 -28.11
CA ASP A 33 -16.37 -7.14 -27.84
C ASP A 33 -15.33 -6.40 -28.70
N ALA A 34 -14.05 -6.73 -28.50
CA ALA A 34 -12.96 -6.15 -29.29
C ALA A 34 -13.19 -6.32 -30.79
N GLY A 35 -13.00 -5.23 -31.53
CA GLY A 35 -13.21 -5.24 -32.99
C GLY A 35 -13.60 -3.88 -33.52
N THR A 36 -13.81 -3.85 -34.83
CA THR A 36 -14.28 -2.64 -35.55
C THR A 36 -15.71 -2.83 -36.01
N TYR A 37 -16.58 -1.93 -35.61
CA TYR A 37 -18.00 -1.94 -35.91
C TYR A 37 -18.39 -0.72 -36.74
N TYR A 38 -19.36 -0.89 -37.60
CA TYR A 38 -19.86 0.18 -38.45
C TYR A 38 -21.38 0.27 -38.30
N PHE A 39 -21.86 1.46 -37.93
CA PHE A 39 -23.29 1.74 -37.73
C PHE A 39 -23.74 2.82 -38.72
N TRP A 40 -24.83 2.59 -39.42
CA TRP A 40 -25.43 3.61 -40.26
C TRP A 40 -25.94 4.76 -39.42
N LYS A 41 -25.73 5.98 -39.91
CA LYS A 41 -26.32 7.17 -39.30
C LYS A 41 -27.80 7.17 -39.62
N THR A 42 -28.61 6.90 -38.63
CA THR A 42 -30.08 6.96 -38.68
C THR A 42 -30.54 8.15 -37.83
N PRO A 43 -31.86 8.57 -37.94
CA PRO A 43 -32.41 9.58 -37.03
C PRO A 43 -32.27 9.24 -35.55
N ILE A 44 -32.13 7.95 -35.23
CA ILE A 44 -31.88 7.47 -33.87
C ILE A 44 -30.39 7.63 -33.56
N LYS A 45 -30.09 8.38 -32.51
CA LYS A 45 -28.69 8.60 -32.06
C LYS A 45 -28.08 7.30 -31.56
N VAL A 46 -26.90 6.99 -32.07
CA VAL A 46 -26.07 5.88 -31.63
C VAL A 46 -25.02 6.42 -30.69
N ASP A 47 -25.09 6.04 -29.43
CA ASP A 47 -24.08 6.38 -28.40
C ASP A 47 -23.31 5.13 -27.98
N VAL A 48 -22.01 5.28 -27.71
CA VAL A 48 -21.13 4.17 -27.31
C VAL A 48 -20.36 4.58 -26.07
N GLY A 49 -20.52 3.79 -25.01
CA GLY A 49 -19.75 3.95 -23.79
C GLY A 49 -18.70 2.85 -23.67
N PHE A 50 -17.45 3.21 -23.39
CA PHE A 50 -16.37 2.25 -23.22
C PHE A 50 -16.13 1.95 -21.74
N VAL A 51 -15.79 0.70 -21.42
CA VAL A 51 -15.36 0.25 -20.09
C VAL A 51 -14.08 -0.53 -20.25
N ASP A 52 -13.08 -0.20 -19.43
CA ASP A 52 -11.81 -0.94 -19.38
C ASP A 52 -12.00 -2.25 -18.61
N THR A 53 -11.46 -3.34 -19.16
CA THR A 53 -11.54 -4.68 -18.56
C THR A 53 -10.27 -5.07 -17.78
N ARG A 54 -9.24 -4.20 -17.82
CA ARG A 54 -7.97 -4.44 -17.12
C ARG A 54 -8.13 -4.26 -15.63
N LEU A 55 -7.16 -4.82 -14.92
CA LEU A 55 -6.96 -4.50 -13.51
C LEU A 55 -6.62 -3.01 -13.39
N THR A 56 -7.40 -2.29 -12.62
CA THR A 56 -7.24 -0.85 -12.41
C THR A 56 -6.90 -0.60 -10.94
N GLN A 57 -5.94 0.28 -10.72
CA GLN A 57 -5.57 0.73 -9.38
C GLN A 57 -6.35 1.99 -9.04
N MET A 58 -6.91 2.01 -7.83
CA MET A 58 -7.52 3.18 -7.23
C MET A 58 -6.72 3.60 -6.01
N ASP A 59 -6.28 4.85 -5.99
CA ASP A 59 -5.66 5.47 -4.82
C ASP A 59 -6.73 6.11 -3.95
N ILE A 60 -6.84 5.63 -2.72
CA ILE A 60 -7.77 6.13 -1.72
C ILE A 60 -6.98 7.04 -0.79
N THR A 61 -7.09 8.35 -1.05
CA THR A 61 -6.47 9.36 -0.19
C THR A 61 -7.26 9.51 1.10
N GLY A 62 -6.58 9.26 2.22
CA GLY A 62 -7.18 9.36 3.54
C GLY A 62 -7.39 10.79 3.99
N GLN A 63 -8.53 11.02 4.65
CA GLN A 63 -8.74 12.20 5.49
C GLN A 63 -8.04 12.00 6.84
N GLU A 64 -7.97 13.06 7.62
CA GLU A 64 -7.49 12.95 9.00
C GLU A 64 -8.43 12.08 9.83
N ILE A 65 -7.88 11.08 10.47
CA ILE A 65 -8.58 10.13 11.33
C ILE A 65 -7.92 10.17 12.70
N LEU A 66 -8.72 10.15 13.77
CA LEU A 66 -8.23 10.08 15.14
C LEU A 66 -8.13 8.62 15.58
N THR A 67 -7.00 8.28 16.17
CA THR A 67 -6.77 7.00 16.84
C THR A 67 -7.48 6.93 18.20
N ALA A 68 -7.47 5.77 18.86
CA ALA A 68 -8.05 5.60 20.20
C ALA A 68 -7.37 6.50 21.24
N ASP A 69 -6.09 6.81 21.09
CA ASP A 69 -5.30 7.73 21.92
C ASP A 69 -5.35 9.19 21.46
N LYS A 70 -6.31 9.53 20.57
CA LYS A 70 -6.59 10.88 20.06
C LYS A 70 -5.47 11.52 19.26
N VAL A 71 -4.57 10.73 18.68
CA VAL A 71 -3.59 11.21 17.72
C VAL A 71 -4.24 11.28 16.34
N SER A 72 -4.11 12.44 15.69
CA SER A 72 -4.53 12.61 14.29
C SER A 72 -3.50 11.97 13.36
N LEU A 73 -3.96 11.16 12.41
CA LEU A 73 -3.13 10.60 11.36
C LEU A 73 -3.87 10.57 10.03
N ARG A 74 -3.12 10.50 8.94
CA ARG A 74 -3.66 10.36 7.58
C ARG A 74 -3.12 9.08 6.96
N ILE A 75 -4.03 8.25 6.43
CA ILE A 75 -3.68 6.97 5.80
C ILE A 75 -4.03 7.04 4.33
N ASN A 76 -3.07 6.75 3.47
CA ASN A 76 -3.29 6.50 2.05
C ASN A 76 -3.38 5.00 1.83
N PHE A 77 -4.40 4.60 1.12
CA PHE A 77 -4.71 3.21 0.85
C PHE A 77 -4.84 2.99 -0.65
N VAL A 78 -4.48 1.83 -1.11
CA VAL A 78 -4.51 1.46 -2.52
C VAL A 78 -5.37 0.22 -2.67
N CYS A 79 -6.20 0.20 -3.71
CA CYS A 79 -7.04 -0.92 -4.03
C CYS A 79 -6.95 -1.25 -5.52
N ASN A 80 -6.69 -2.51 -5.84
CA ASN A 80 -6.67 -3.02 -7.21
C ASN A 80 -7.98 -3.76 -7.47
N TYR A 81 -8.70 -3.33 -8.49
CA TYR A 81 -10.00 -3.88 -8.83
C TYR A 81 -10.16 -4.11 -10.33
N ARG A 82 -11.09 -4.96 -10.70
CA ARG A 82 -11.55 -5.21 -12.05
C ARG A 82 -13.07 -5.16 -12.10
N VAL A 83 -13.63 -4.54 -13.13
CA VAL A 83 -15.08 -4.52 -13.34
C VAL A 83 -15.56 -5.91 -13.79
N THR A 84 -16.60 -6.44 -13.14
CA THR A 84 -17.18 -7.76 -13.45
C THR A 84 -18.45 -7.65 -14.28
N ASP A 85 -19.32 -6.70 -13.97
CA ASP A 85 -20.56 -6.48 -14.72
C ASP A 85 -20.57 -5.07 -15.35
N TYR A 86 -20.32 -5.05 -16.66
CA TYR A 86 -20.17 -3.80 -17.45
C TYR A 86 -21.48 -3.04 -17.66
N VAL A 87 -22.62 -3.66 -17.37
CA VAL A 87 -23.94 -3.04 -17.53
C VAL A 87 -24.39 -2.47 -16.19
N LYS A 88 -24.44 -3.33 -15.17
CA LYS A 88 -25.00 -2.97 -13.87
C LYS A 88 -24.21 -1.88 -13.16
N ILE A 89 -22.89 -1.87 -13.31
CA ILE A 89 -22.02 -0.86 -12.71
C ILE A 89 -22.40 0.59 -13.09
N LEU A 90 -23.14 0.78 -14.16
CA LEU A 90 -23.56 2.11 -14.62
C LEU A 90 -25.08 2.30 -14.65
N THR A 91 -25.85 1.22 -14.53
CA THR A 91 -27.31 1.31 -14.48
C THR A 91 -27.84 1.33 -13.06
N GLU A 92 -27.11 0.69 -12.14
CA GLU A 92 -27.51 0.56 -10.74
C GLU A 92 -26.69 1.45 -9.80
N ILE A 93 -25.50 1.89 -10.23
CA ILE A 93 -24.61 2.75 -9.43
C ILE A 93 -24.29 4.01 -10.22
N ASP A 94 -24.44 5.16 -9.59
CA ASP A 94 -24.11 6.46 -10.19
C ASP A 94 -22.59 6.62 -10.35
N ASP A 95 -21.85 6.55 -9.25
CA ASP A 95 -20.39 6.56 -9.23
C ASP A 95 -19.85 5.45 -8.32
N PHE A 96 -19.45 4.32 -8.93
CA PHE A 96 -18.89 3.19 -8.18
C PHE A 96 -17.54 3.52 -7.55
N ALA A 97 -16.76 4.42 -8.18
CA ALA A 97 -15.46 4.80 -7.68
C ALA A 97 -15.58 5.61 -6.39
N GLU A 98 -16.49 6.57 -6.36
CA GLU A 98 -16.83 7.35 -5.17
C GLU A 98 -17.35 6.42 -4.06
N GLN A 99 -18.28 5.51 -4.36
CA GLN A 99 -18.82 4.57 -3.39
C GLN A 99 -17.77 3.63 -2.81
N MET A 100 -16.85 3.13 -3.65
CA MET A 100 -15.74 2.30 -3.20
C MET A 100 -14.76 3.10 -2.34
N HIS A 101 -14.47 4.34 -2.72
CA HIS A 101 -13.64 5.25 -1.94
C HIS A 101 -14.23 5.50 -0.55
N VAL A 102 -15.52 5.83 -0.46
CA VAL A 102 -16.23 6.03 0.81
C VAL A 102 -16.25 4.74 1.64
N ALA A 103 -16.49 3.59 1.02
CA ALA A 103 -16.49 2.30 1.71
C ALA A 103 -15.13 1.99 2.37
N ALA A 104 -14.04 2.24 1.64
CA ALA A 104 -12.68 2.07 2.18
C ALA A 104 -12.37 3.06 3.30
N GLN A 105 -12.75 4.33 3.15
CA GLN A 105 -12.57 5.34 4.19
C GLN A 105 -13.32 4.99 5.49
N LEU A 106 -14.55 4.50 5.39
CA LEU A 106 -15.33 4.06 6.55
C LEU A 106 -14.68 2.85 7.23
N ALA A 107 -14.18 1.88 6.47
CA ALA A 107 -13.48 0.72 7.01
C ALA A 107 -12.17 1.12 7.72
N LEU A 108 -11.39 2.02 7.11
CA LEU A 108 -10.17 2.57 7.73
C LEU A 108 -10.49 3.32 9.03
N ARG A 109 -11.53 4.16 9.03
CA ARG A 109 -11.96 4.90 10.23
C ARG A 109 -12.41 3.96 11.34
N GLU A 110 -13.13 2.90 11.01
CA GLU A 110 -13.56 1.88 11.97
C GLU A 110 -12.36 1.16 12.62
N TYR A 111 -11.33 0.83 11.83
CA TYR A 111 -10.12 0.19 12.34
C TYR A 111 -9.30 1.15 13.20
N VAL A 112 -8.94 2.29 12.67
CA VAL A 112 -8.07 3.28 13.31
C VAL A 112 -8.65 3.78 14.64
N GLY A 113 -9.97 4.00 14.71
CA GLY A 113 -10.63 4.44 15.94
C GLY A 113 -10.60 3.43 17.09
N LYS A 114 -10.30 2.15 16.82
CA LYS A 114 -10.24 1.08 17.83
C LYS A 114 -8.85 0.89 18.44
N TYR A 115 -7.80 1.26 17.73
CA TYR A 115 -6.41 0.97 18.09
C TYR A 115 -5.63 2.24 18.42
N LYS A 116 -4.56 2.09 19.23
CA LYS A 116 -3.60 3.14 19.51
C LYS A 116 -2.64 3.32 18.36
N LEU A 117 -1.95 4.46 18.31
CA LEU A 117 -1.00 4.77 17.26
C LEU A 117 0.09 3.69 17.12
N ASP A 118 0.71 3.28 18.22
CA ASP A 118 1.78 2.28 18.20
C ASP A 118 1.28 0.94 17.65
N GLU A 119 0.10 0.49 18.05
CA GLU A 119 -0.52 -0.73 17.56
C GLU A 119 -0.81 -0.69 16.04
N ILE A 120 -1.22 0.48 15.54
CA ILE A 120 -1.47 0.69 14.11
C ILE A 120 -0.17 0.64 13.30
N LEU A 121 0.91 1.23 13.84
CA LEU A 121 2.21 1.25 13.17
C LEU A 121 2.87 -0.14 13.14
N GLU A 122 2.66 -0.94 14.19
CA GLU A 122 3.17 -2.32 14.27
C GLU A 122 2.37 -3.29 13.39
N ASN A 123 1.04 -3.12 13.30
CA ASN A 123 0.14 -4.09 12.67
C ASN A 123 -0.49 -3.57 11.37
N LYS A 124 0.29 -2.98 10.47
CA LYS A 124 -0.17 -2.44 9.18
C LYS A 124 -0.84 -3.50 8.30
N ASP A 125 -0.34 -4.73 8.34
CA ASP A 125 -0.85 -5.84 7.54
C ASP A 125 -2.26 -6.23 8.00
N GLN A 126 -2.52 -6.29 9.31
CA GLN A 126 -3.85 -6.59 9.85
C GLN A 126 -4.88 -5.52 9.47
N MET A 127 -4.45 -4.24 9.41
CA MET A 127 -5.31 -3.16 8.92
C MET A 127 -5.65 -3.36 7.45
N SER A 128 -4.67 -3.72 6.63
CA SER A 128 -4.87 -3.99 5.21
C SER A 128 -5.86 -5.14 5.00
N GLU A 129 -5.68 -6.25 5.72
CA GLU A 129 -6.57 -7.41 5.68
C GLU A 129 -8.01 -7.06 6.12
N PHE A 130 -8.16 -6.27 7.18
CA PHE A 130 -9.47 -5.84 7.66
C PHE A 130 -10.22 -5.02 6.61
N VAL A 131 -9.55 -4.02 6.02
CA VAL A 131 -10.15 -3.17 4.99
C VAL A 131 -10.45 -3.98 3.74
N PHE A 132 -9.54 -4.86 3.32
CA PHE A 132 -9.73 -5.76 2.19
C PHE A 132 -10.97 -6.65 2.40
N ALA A 133 -11.12 -7.27 3.57
CA ALA A 133 -12.29 -8.09 3.88
C ALA A 133 -13.61 -7.29 3.83
N LYS A 134 -13.61 -6.06 4.33
CA LYS A 134 -14.77 -5.15 4.28
C LYS A 134 -15.13 -4.76 2.84
N LEU A 135 -14.14 -4.44 2.02
CA LEU A 135 -14.36 -4.12 0.60
C LEU A 135 -14.83 -5.34 -0.17
N LYS A 136 -14.22 -6.51 0.08
CA LYS A 136 -14.60 -7.77 -0.55
C LYS A 136 -16.06 -8.16 -0.27
N ALA A 137 -16.56 -7.87 0.91
CA ALA A 137 -17.98 -8.08 1.23
C ALA A 137 -18.92 -7.24 0.34
N LYS A 138 -18.44 -6.10 -0.19
CA LYS A 138 -19.20 -5.20 -1.07
C LYS A 138 -18.98 -5.42 -2.57
N GLU A 139 -18.14 -6.37 -2.98
CA GLU A 139 -17.87 -6.67 -4.41
C GLU A 139 -19.13 -6.86 -5.24
N LYS A 140 -20.10 -7.57 -4.67
CA LYS A 140 -21.38 -7.86 -5.36
C LYS A 140 -22.26 -6.63 -5.55
N GLU A 141 -22.20 -5.71 -4.58
CA GLU A 141 -22.97 -4.46 -4.63
C GLU A 141 -22.32 -3.46 -5.59
N LEU A 142 -20.99 -3.47 -5.68
CA LEU A 142 -20.21 -2.56 -6.52
C LEU A 142 -19.94 -3.11 -7.94
N PHE A 143 -20.30 -4.35 -8.23
CA PHE A 143 -20.05 -5.04 -9.51
C PHE A 143 -18.57 -5.04 -9.93
N VAL A 144 -17.67 -5.15 -8.95
CA VAL A 144 -16.23 -5.22 -9.14
C VAL A 144 -15.67 -6.44 -8.43
N GLU A 145 -14.54 -6.93 -8.89
CA GLU A 145 -13.70 -7.92 -8.22
C GLU A 145 -12.48 -7.21 -7.66
N ILE A 146 -12.26 -7.31 -6.36
CA ILE A 146 -11.12 -6.70 -5.68
C ILE A 146 -10.02 -7.75 -5.55
N THR A 147 -8.92 -7.54 -6.26
CA THR A 147 -7.82 -8.50 -6.30
C THR A 147 -6.88 -8.30 -5.13
N ASP A 148 -6.58 -7.05 -4.81
CA ASP A 148 -5.62 -6.69 -3.77
C ASP A 148 -5.96 -5.31 -3.20
N ALA A 149 -5.65 -5.12 -1.92
CA ALA A 149 -5.85 -3.84 -1.26
C ALA A 149 -4.87 -3.71 -0.08
N GLY A 150 -4.23 -2.56 0.06
CA GLY A 150 -3.21 -2.36 1.08
C GLY A 150 -2.96 -0.91 1.46
N VAL A 151 -2.33 -0.74 2.61
CA VAL A 151 -1.87 0.56 3.09
C VAL A 151 -0.64 0.99 2.29
N LYS A 152 -0.73 2.14 1.65
CA LYS A 152 0.37 2.73 0.90
C LYS A 152 1.34 3.45 1.83
N ASP A 153 0.81 4.37 2.65
CA ASP A 153 1.57 5.09 3.65
C ASP A 153 0.68 5.60 4.79
N ILE A 154 1.33 5.89 5.94
CA ILE A 154 0.72 6.50 7.11
C ILE A 154 1.46 7.80 7.39
N ILE A 155 0.75 8.91 7.31
CA ILE A 155 1.30 10.26 7.49
C ILE A 155 0.91 10.75 8.88
N LEU A 156 1.92 11.02 9.68
CA LEU A 156 1.77 11.61 11.01
C LEU A 156 1.97 13.12 10.97
N PRO A 157 1.29 13.90 11.84
CA PRO A 157 1.61 15.30 12.07
C PRO A 157 3.09 15.47 12.46
N GLY A 158 3.70 16.58 12.02
CA GLY A 158 5.13 16.81 12.22
C GLY A 158 5.55 16.73 13.68
N GLU A 159 4.79 17.35 14.58
CA GLU A 159 5.05 17.35 16.02
C GLU A 159 5.10 15.94 16.62
N ILE A 160 4.14 15.09 16.29
CA ILE A 160 4.07 13.70 16.78
C ILE A 160 5.26 12.88 16.22
N ARG A 161 5.55 13.07 14.93
CA ARG A 161 6.69 12.40 14.29
C ARG A 161 8.02 12.79 14.95
N ASP A 162 8.20 14.07 15.29
CA ASP A 162 9.44 14.57 15.92
C ASP A 162 9.59 14.04 17.35
N ILE A 163 8.49 13.95 18.11
CA ILE A 163 8.48 13.31 19.45
C ILE A 163 8.84 11.82 19.32
N MET A 164 8.22 11.08 18.42
CA MET A 164 8.49 9.66 18.21
C MET A 164 9.95 9.43 17.80
N ASN A 165 10.50 10.25 16.91
CA ASN A 165 11.90 10.20 16.51
C ASN A 165 12.83 10.45 17.70
N THR A 166 12.49 11.39 18.58
CA THR A 166 13.28 11.68 19.77
C THR A 166 13.30 10.50 20.72
N VAL A 167 12.16 9.86 20.97
CA VAL A 167 12.04 8.66 21.80
C VAL A 167 12.85 7.50 21.18
N LEU A 168 12.68 7.24 19.89
CA LEU A 168 13.42 6.19 19.19
C LEU A 168 14.93 6.39 19.25
N VAL A 169 15.41 7.62 19.07
CA VAL A 169 16.85 7.96 19.20
C VAL A 169 17.34 7.71 20.61
N ALA A 170 16.55 8.08 21.63
CA ALA A 170 16.90 7.85 23.02
C ALA A 170 16.98 6.34 23.36
N GLU A 171 16.02 5.55 22.90
CA GLU A 171 16.03 4.09 23.06
C GLU A 171 17.24 3.44 22.36
N LYS A 172 17.52 3.82 21.10
CA LYS A 172 18.69 3.30 20.37
C LYS A 172 20.01 3.67 21.04
N ARG A 173 20.12 4.89 21.60
CA ARG A 173 21.29 5.30 22.40
C ARG A 173 21.42 4.46 23.67
N ALA A 174 20.32 4.22 24.38
CA ALA A 174 20.34 3.37 25.57
C ALA A 174 20.78 1.93 25.24
N GLN A 175 20.25 1.34 24.16
CA GLN A 175 20.66 0.03 23.67
C GLN A 175 22.15 -0.02 23.30
N ALA A 176 22.65 0.97 22.57
CA ALA A 176 24.07 1.09 22.21
C ALA A 176 24.96 1.17 23.47
N ASN A 177 24.57 2.00 24.44
CA ASN A 177 25.31 2.11 25.71
C ASN A 177 25.37 0.79 26.49
N VAL A 178 24.28 0.00 26.48
CA VAL A 178 24.28 -1.33 27.14
C VAL A 178 25.24 -2.27 26.42
N ILE A 179 25.27 -2.28 25.09
CA ILE A 179 26.21 -3.09 24.32
C ILE A 179 27.64 -2.67 24.60
N THR A 180 27.95 -1.38 24.50
CA THR A 180 29.31 -0.86 24.78
C THR A 180 29.79 -1.24 26.16
N ARG A 181 28.95 -1.06 27.18
CA ARG A 181 29.33 -1.47 28.58
C ARG A 181 29.56 -2.97 28.72
N ARG A 182 28.79 -3.80 28.03
CA ARG A 182 29.01 -5.27 28.03
C ARG A 182 30.35 -5.62 27.40
N GLU A 183 30.69 -4.98 26.28
CA GLU A 183 31.97 -5.17 25.59
C GLU A 183 33.14 -4.68 26.45
N GLU A 184 33.01 -3.54 27.12
CA GLU A 184 34.01 -3.02 28.05
C GLU A 184 34.25 -4.00 29.22
N VAL A 185 33.18 -4.51 29.83
CA VAL A 185 33.28 -5.50 30.90
C VAL A 185 33.90 -6.79 30.40
N ALA A 186 33.54 -7.29 29.22
CA ALA A 186 34.13 -8.48 28.62
C ALA A 186 35.63 -8.28 28.35
N SER A 187 36.00 -7.15 27.77
CA SER A 187 37.39 -6.76 27.52
C SER A 187 38.19 -6.69 28.81
N THR A 188 37.68 -6.02 29.85
CA THR A 188 38.33 -5.90 31.17
C THR A 188 38.51 -7.28 31.81
N ARG A 189 37.50 -8.16 31.73
CA ARG A 189 37.62 -9.55 32.24
C ARG A 189 38.69 -10.34 31.48
N SER A 190 38.74 -10.18 30.14
CA SER A 190 39.76 -10.82 29.31
C SER A 190 41.15 -10.35 29.66
N LEU A 191 41.33 -9.04 29.84
CA LEU A 191 42.63 -8.47 30.30
C LEU A 191 43.03 -8.99 31.68
N LEU A 192 42.07 -9.06 32.62
CA LEU A 192 42.33 -9.57 33.97
C LEU A 192 42.72 -11.05 33.98
N ASN A 193 42.06 -11.87 33.15
CA ASN A 193 42.42 -13.27 32.97
C ASN A 193 43.78 -13.41 32.31
N THR A 194 44.10 -12.59 31.32
CA THR A 194 45.43 -12.56 30.68
C THR A 194 46.52 -12.18 31.70
N ALA A 195 46.28 -11.15 32.52
CA ALA A 195 47.22 -10.74 33.57
C ALA A 195 47.47 -11.87 34.60
N LYS A 196 46.40 -12.56 35.05
CA LYS A 196 46.57 -13.72 35.96
C LYS A 196 47.38 -14.84 35.31
N LEU A 197 47.17 -15.18 34.06
CA LEU A 197 47.94 -16.19 33.33
C LEU A 197 49.40 -15.78 33.16
N MET A 198 49.70 -14.49 33.02
CA MET A 198 51.07 -13.95 32.96
C MET A 198 51.78 -14.04 34.32
N ASP A 199 51.07 -13.77 35.42
CA ASP A 199 51.61 -13.89 36.78
C ASP A 199 51.93 -15.35 37.14
N GLU A 200 51.12 -16.30 36.71
CA GLU A 200 51.31 -17.72 36.94
C GLU A 200 52.41 -18.32 36.03
N ASN A 201 52.70 -17.74 34.88
CA ASN A 201 53.65 -18.30 33.89
C ASN A 201 54.65 -17.27 33.37
N LYS A 202 55.86 -17.23 33.97
CA LYS A 202 56.95 -16.31 33.59
C LYS A 202 57.39 -16.43 32.10
N THR A 203 57.21 -17.58 31.50
CA THR A 203 57.55 -17.81 30.09
C THR A 203 56.56 -17.09 29.16
N LEU A 204 55.28 -17.07 29.52
CA LEU A 204 54.23 -16.38 28.81
C LEU A 204 54.41 -14.85 28.88
N TYR A 205 54.86 -14.35 30.00
CA TYR A 205 55.21 -12.94 30.20
C TYR A 205 56.31 -12.49 29.22
N LYS A 206 57.41 -13.27 29.13
CA LYS A 206 58.52 -12.96 28.18
C LYS A 206 58.12 -13.03 26.72
N LEU A 207 57.27 -13.99 26.35
CA LEU A 207 56.72 -14.05 24.97
C LEU A 207 55.89 -12.84 24.61
N LYS A 208 55.07 -12.38 25.53
CA LYS A 208 54.26 -11.16 25.32
C LYS A 208 55.11 -9.91 25.28
N GLU A 209 56.16 -9.83 26.07
CA GLU A 209 57.13 -8.71 26.03
C GLU A 209 57.82 -8.64 24.65
N LEU A 210 58.22 -9.76 24.09
CA LEU A 210 58.79 -9.82 22.72
C LEU A 210 57.78 -9.43 21.65
N GLU A 211 56.53 -9.86 21.77
CA GLU A 211 55.45 -9.47 20.85
C GLU A 211 55.17 -7.96 20.86
N TYR A 212 55.25 -7.33 22.04
CA TYR A 212 55.12 -5.86 22.13
C TYR A 212 56.31 -5.12 21.54
N VAL A 213 57.54 -5.64 21.70
CA VAL A 213 58.74 -5.05 21.10
C VAL A 213 58.69 -5.14 19.59
N GLU A 214 58.27 -6.27 19.05
CA GLU A 214 58.08 -6.49 17.58
C GLU A 214 57.01 -5.55 16.96
N ARG A 215 56.04 -5.11 17.74
CA ARG A 215 54.98 -4.18 17.32
C ARG A 215 55.42 -2.70 17.32
N ILE A 216 56.51 -2.37 18.01
CA ILE A 216 57.02 -1.00 18.16
C ILE A 216 58.15 -0.72 17.15
N CYS A 217 58.79 -1.77 16.65
CA CYS A 217 59.80 -1.70 15.59
C CYS A 217 59.15 -1.84 14.19
#